data_18a55f13560993e360fcd361ac1d6fd2
#
_entry.id   18a55f13560993e360fcd361ac1d6fd2
#
_cell.length_a   1.000
_cell.length_b   1.000
_cell.length_c   1.000
_cell.angle_alpha   90.00
_cell.angle_beta   90.00
_cell.angle_gamma   90.00
#
_symmetry.space_group_name_H-M   'P 1'
#
loop_
_entity.id
_entity.type
_entity.pdbx_description
1 polymer ?
#
loop_
_entity_poly.entity_id
_entity_poly.type
_entity_poly.pdbx_seq_one_letter_code
_entity_poly.pdbx_strand_id
1 'polypeptide(L)'
;MKREDIKIAENEIVSRILENNLKNKKAELIDVLYDIIYNEKKRLKTEIKDKTYQKDKEFFKYIIKKSKNANKSVQKELIKKVTAYYLNEVISEFKPFIYEISTKILPPTISIMLNALSPKKIIKNKFTPPPIEHNVIVTGEYKKLQKISKKGTVIIVPTHLSNLDSPLIGLMIYKLGLDPLVYGAGLNLFKNKFFGFFMSKLGAYKVDRRKQSILYKQVLKEYATFSLERGYGNLFFPGGTRSRSGKVENKLKKGLLGTGLDAYQNNLKNKNEKPDIFFVPLNLNYQVVLEAETLIDDYLADAGKSRYIIDDDESFKISKIMSFMEKMLSLDAKIILNFGDAIDPFGNKVDENGNSIDKNGNIIDKKKYLYENGKLVEDSQRNRAYTEILSEEILKSYKKNNVIMSVNFVSFIAFKLFEKQHESSDFYKFIKDPTIDLSIKLSNFYKESDILLKKLHKMHKNKEITLSEILLEGKSEEILSEALKFSNLLSKNLPLYRKGIRLYSNNLKVLFYYHNSLDGYKF
;
A
#
# COMPACT_ATOMS: atom_id res chain seq x y z
N MET A 1 -6.82 4.56 17.64
CA MET A 1 -7.83 4.08 18.63
C MET A 1 -8.16 5.18 19.62
N LYS A 2 -9.34 5.15 20.25
CA LYS A 2 -9.71 6.02 21.36
C LYS A 2 -8.87 5.71 22.61
N ARG A 3 -8.73 6.67 23.53
CA ARG A 3 -7.87 6.53 24.72
C ARG A 3 -8.31 5.37 25.65
N GLU A 4 -9.60 5.12 25.74
CA GLU A 4 -10.17 4.03 26.55
C GLU A 4 -9.77 2.68 26.01
N ASP A 5 -9.89 2.47 24.69
CA ASP A 5 -9.49 1.24 24.02
C ASP A 5 -7.99 0.98 24.09
N ILE A 6 -7.16 2.05 24.14
CA ILE A 6 -5.71 1.91 24.32
C ILE A 6 -5.37 1.24 25.66
N LYS A 7 -6.02 1.68 26.76
CA LYS A 7 -5.79 1.07 28.07
C LYS A 7 -6.19 -0.40 28.12
N ILE A 8 -7.27 -0.74 27.43
CA ILE A 8 -7.73 -2.15 27.32
C ILE A 8 -6.73 -2.93 26.46
N ALA A 9 -6.28 -2.37 25.33
CA ALA A 9 -5.32 -2.98 24.44
C ALA A 9 -4.00 -3.33 25.15
N GLU A 10 -3.49 -2.43 26.01
CA GLU A 10 -2.24 -2.66 26.77
C GLU A 10 -2.29 -3.93 27.62
N ASN A 11 -3.41 -4.18 28.29
CA ASN A 11 -3.59 -5.36 29.14
C ASN A 11 -3.90 -6.61 28.33
N GLU A 12 -4.84 -6.52 27.40
CA GLU A 12 -5.39 -7.66 26.67
C GLU A 12 -4.37 -8.23 25.69
N ILE A 13 -3.68 -7.39 24.91
CA ILE A 13 -2.68 -7.83 23.94
C ILE A 13 -1.49 -8.49 24.65
N VAL A 14 -1.03 -7.92 25.77
CA VAL A 14 0.06 -8.52 26.57
C VAL A 14 -0.36 -9.91 27.09
N SER A 15 -1.57 -10.05 27.57
CA SER A 15 -2.09 -11.35 28.05
C SER A 15 -2.21 -12.37 26.93
N ARG A 16 -2.80 -12.01 25.79
CA ARG A 16 -2.94 -12.88 24.60
C ARG A 16 -1.59 -13.38 24.10
N ILE A 17 -0.62 -12.47 23.94
CA ILE A 17 0.72 -12.83 23.46
C ILE A 17 1.42 -13.78 24.43
N LEU A 18 1.28 -13.55 25.73
CA LEU A 18 1.87 -14.44 26.73
C LEU A 18 1.21 -15.83 26.68
N GLU A 19 -0.12 -15.90 26.67
CA GLU A 19 -0.85 -17.16 26.56
C GLU A 19 -0.49 -17.94 25.30
N ASN A 20 -0.42 -17.27 24.14
CA ASN A 20 -0.05 -17.90 22.88
C ASN A 20 1.37 -18.47 22.92
N ASN A 21 2.32 -17.76 23.55
CA ASN A 21 3.68 -18.27 23.72
C ASN A 21 3.75 -19.42 24.76
N LEU A 22 2.90 -19.42 25.78
CA LEU A 22 2.81 -20.54 26.75
C LEU A 22 2.17 -21.80 26.15
N LYS A 23 1.19 -21.65 25.25
CA LYS A 23 0.55 -22.77 24.54
C LYS A 23 1.42 -23.33 23.41
N ASN A 24 2.45 -22.61 22.99
CA ASN A 24 3.32 -23.03 21.89
C ASN A 24 4.22 -24.20 22.34
N LYS A 25 3.91 -25.41 21.86
CA LYS A 25 4.71 -26.63 22.14
C LYS A 25 6.06 -26.67 21.40
N LYS A 26 6.30 -25.76 20.45
CA LYS A 26 7.49 -25.78 19.57
C LYS A 26 8.63 -24.91 20.07
N ALA A 27 8.38 -23.99 21.00
CA ALA A 27 9.40 -23.09 21.54
C ALA A 27 9.12 -22.82 23.01
N GLU A 28 10.15 -22.86 23.84
CA GLU A 28 10.07 -22.47 25.24
C GLU A 28 10.16 -20.93 25.38
N LEU A 29 9.72 -20.39 26.52
CA LEU A 29 9.79 -18.95 26.79
C LEU A 29 11.22 -18.40 26.71
N ILE A 30 12.20 -19.22 27.05
CA ILE A 30 13.61 -18.84 26.97
C ILE A 30 14.06 -18.64 25.50
N ASP A 31 13.54 -19.44 24.56
CA ASP A 31 13.86 -19.30 23.14
C ASP A 31 13.32 -17.97 22.59
N VAL A 32 12.12 -17.58 23.03
CA VAL A 32 11.52 -16.28 22.69
C VAL A 32 12.40 -15.14 23.22
N LEU A 33 12.92 -15.24 24.45
CA LEU A 33 13.83 -14.23 24.98
C LEU A 33 15.17 -14.18 24.23
N TYR A 34 15.71 -15.33 23.83
CA TYR A 34 16.94 -15.36 23.02
C TYR A 34 16.73 -14.77 21.63
N ASP A 35 15.61 -15.03 20.97
CA ASP A 35 15.26 -14.39 19.69
C ASP A 35 15.21 -12.86 19.82
N ILE A 36 14.56 -12.35 20.88
CA ILE A 36 14.50 -10.92 21.17
C ILE A 36 15.91 -10.34 21.36
N ILE A 37 16.69 -10.94 22.26
CA ILE A 37 18.02 -10.47 22.60
C ILE A 37 18.95 -10.48 21.39
N TYR A 38 18.90 -11.54 20.58
CA TYR A 38 19.71 -11.65 19.38
C TYR A 38 19.39 -10.54 18.38
N ASN A 39 18.11 -10.38 18.04
CA ASN A 39 17.67 -9.40 17.06
C ASN A 39 17.93 -7.96 17.53
N GLU A 40 17.67 -7.65 18.80
CA GLU A 40 17.90 -6.30 19.33
C GLU A 40 19.39 -5.97 19.46
N LYS A 41 20.23 -6.93 19.86
CA LYS A 41 21.71 -6.73 19.83
C LYS A 41 22.21 -6.44 18.42
N LYS A 42 21.70 -7.18 17.42
CA LYS A 42 22.07 -6.95 16.02
C LYS A 42 21.64 -5.57 15.55
N ARG A 43 20.39 -5.18 15.83
CA ARG A 43 19.84 -3.86 15.49
C ARG A 43 20.65 -2.72 16.10
N LEU A 44 20.88 -2.79 17.41
CA LEU A 44 21.59 -1.76 18.15
C LEU A 44 23.07 -1.58 17.75
N LYS A 45 23.69 -2.55 17.07
CA LYS A 45 25.04 -2.39 16.52
C LYS A 45 25.07 -1.51 15.26
N THR A 46 24.00 -1.49 14.50
CA THR A 46 23.91 -0.84 13.17
C THR A 46 23.10 0.46 13.20
N GLU A 47 22.50 0.81 14.32
CA GLU A 47 21.57 1.93 14.43
C GLU A 47 22.29 3.27 14.71
N ILE A 48 21.70 4.36 14.22
CA ILE A 48 22.15 5.73 14.52
C ILE A 48 21.93 6.02 16.01
N LYS A 49 22.94 6.56 16.70
CA LYS A 49 22.94 6.83 18.14
C LYS A 49 22.14 8.10 18.47
N ASP A 50 20.83 8.04 18.37
CA ASP A 50 19.92 9.10 18.82
C ASP A 50 19.37 8.86 20.24
N LYS A 51 18.43 9.71 20.71
CA LYS A 51 17.79 9.56 22.02
C LYS A 51 17.00 8.26 22.16
N THR A 52 16.36 7.80 21.09
CA THR A 52 15.59 6.53 21.07
C THR A 52 16.53 5.35 21.23
N TYR A 53 17.68 5.39 20.55
CA TYR A 53 18.73 4.39 20.69
C TYR A 53 19.21 4.23 22.15
N GLN A 54 19.44 5.33 22.87
CA GLN A 54 19.91 5.24 24.26
C GLN A 54 18.86 4.57 25.16
N LYS A 55 17.58 4.95 25.01
CA LYS A 55 16.47 4.32 25.74
C LYS A 55 16.39 2.83 25.45
N ASP A 56 16.44 2.43 24.18
CA ASP A 56 16.42 1.03 23.76
C ASP A 56 17.60 0.26 24.32
N LYS A 57 18.80 0.84 24.24
CA LYS A 57 20.03 0.23 24.74
C LYS A 57 19.98 -0.04 26.26
N GLU A 58 19.49 0.90 27.04
CA GLU A 58 19.34 0.74 28.50
C GLU A 58 18.28 -0.34 28.82
N PHE A 59 17.12 -0.30 28.14
CA PHE A 59 16.07 -1.28 28.34
C PHE A 59 16.54 -2.69 27.99
N PHE A 60 17.14 -2.90 26.82
CA PHE A 60 17.59 -4.24 26.44
C PHE A 60 18.81 -4.70 27.20
N LYS A 61 19.68 -3.80 27.71
CA LYS A 61 20.74 -4.15 28.68
C LYS A 61 20.15 -4.72 29.97
N TYR A 62 19.06 -4.13 30.48
CA TYR A 62 18.32 -4.67 31.63
C TYR A 62 17.73 -6.06 31.32
N ILE A 63 17.06 -6.24 30.20
CA ILE A 63 16.48 -7.53 29.78
C ILE A 63 17.55 -8.62 29.71
N ILE A 64 18.70 -8.34 29.07
CA ILE A 64 19.84 -9.25 28.96
C ILE A 64 20.39 -9.63 30.33
N LYS A 65 20.54 -8.67 31.24
CA LYS A 65 21.04 -8.93 32.59
C LYS A 65 20.10 -9.87 33.35
N LYS A 66 18.79 -9.63 33.28
CA LYS A 66 17.78 -10.40 34.03
C LYS A 66 17.44 -11.75 33.40
N SER A 67 17.71 -11.96 32.09
CA SER A 67 17.49 -13.23 31.42
C SER A 67 18.54 -14.31 31.76
N LYS A 68 19.69 -13.91 32.31
CA LYS A 68 20.71 -14.85 32.79
C LYS A 68 20.15 -15.63 33.98
N ASN A 69 20.07 -16.94 33.86
CA ASN A 69 19.55 -17.85 34.90
C ASN A 69 18.10 -17.55 35.32
N ALA A 70 17.27 -17.00 34.41
CA ALA A 70 15.89 -16.68 34.68
C ALA A 70 15.04 -17.97 34.79
N ASN A 71 14.35 -18.18 35.90
CA ASN A 71 13.34 -19.22 36.01
C ASN A 71 12.08 -18.86 35.20
N LYS A 72 11.16 -19.81 35.03
CA LYS A 72 9.94 -19.62 34.23
C LYS A 72 9.10 -18.41 34.64
N SER A 73 9.04 -18.08 35.92
CA SER A 73 8.30 -16.91 36.42
C SER A 73 8.95 -15.61 35.94
N VAL A 74 10.26 -15.49 36.07
CA VAL A 74 11.04 -14.33 35.58
C VAL A 74 10.97 -14.22 34.04
N GLN A 75 11.05 -15.34 33.32
CA GLN A 75 10.90 -15.35 31.86
C GLN A 75 9.54 -14.78 31.42
N LYS A 76 8.45 -15.18 32.08
CA LYS A 76 7.10 -14.63 31.83
C LYS A 76 7.05 -13.12 32.06
N GLU A 77 7.63 -12.67 33.17
CA GLU A 77 7.67 -11.23 33.49
C GLU A 77 8.49 -10.43 32.47
N LEU A 78 9.62 -10.94 32.03
CA LEU A 78 10.45 -10.30 31.02
C LEU A 78 9.73 -10.22 29.67
N ILE A 79 9.05 -11.29 29.24
CA ILE A 79 8.26 -11.29 28.01
C ILE A 79 7.12 -10.25 28.10
N LYS A 80 6.41 -10.19 29.23
CA LYS A 80 5.38 -9.16 29.46
C LYS A 80 5.96 -7.76 29.32
N LYS A 81 7.11 -7.48 29.97
CA LYS A 81 7.78 -6.19 29.90
C LYS A 81 8.20 -5.80 28.47
N VAL A 82 8.77 -6.74 27.71
CA VAL A 82 9.17 -6.49 26.33
C VAL A 82 7.94 -6.30 25.43
N THR A 83 6.89 -7.09 25.63
CA THR A 83 5.63 -6.94 24.90
C THR A 83 5.02 -5.55 25.13
N ALA A 84 4.91 -5.12 26.39
CA ALA A 84 4.43 -3.79 26.75
C ALA A 84 5.32 -2.68 26.18
N TYR A 85 6.63 -2.87 26.19
CA TYR A 85 7.58 -1.92 25.60
C TYR A 85 7.35 -1.74 24.10
N TYR A 86 7.28 -2.84 23.34
CA TYR A 86 6.99 -2.81 21.92
C TYR A 86 5.60 -2.24 21.62
N LEU A 87 4.61 -2.61 22.42
CA LEU A 87 3.24 -2.14 22.22
C LEU A 87 3.13 -0.62 22.41
N ASN A 88 3.80 -0.05 23.42
CA ASN A 88 3.88 1.40 23.64
C ASN A 88 4.53 2.17 22.50
N GLU A 89 5.44 1.52 21.75
CA GLU A 89 6.00 2.13 20.54
C GLU A 89 5.05 2.10 19.35
N VAL A 90 4.27 1.02 19.25
CA VAL A 90 3.32 0.77 18.15
C VAL A 90 2.07 1.64 18.28
N ILE A 91 1.48 1.71 19.47
CA ILE A 91 0.22 2.39 19.73
C ILE A 91 0.29 3.87 19.34
N SER A 92 -0.77 4.34 18.68
CA SER A 92 -1.02 5.76 18.47
C SER A 92 -2.44 6.16 18.90
N GLU A 93 -2.55 7.31 19.54
CA GLU A 93 -3.83 7.84 20.00
C GLU A 93 -4.48 8.67 18.87
N PHE A 94 -5.67 8.25 18.43
CA PHE A 94 -6.47 9.02 17.48
C PHE A 94 -7.11 10.23 18.15
N LYS A 95 -6.92 11.41 17.56
CA LYS A 95 -7.49 12.69 18.03
C LYS A 95 -8.54 13.19 17.03
N PRO A 96 -9.87 13.06 17.33
CA PRO A 96 -10.94 13.47 16.42
C PRO A 96 -10.79 14.92 15.96
N PHE A 97 -10.44 15.84 16.86
CA PHE A 97 -10.23 17.25 16.54
C PHE A 97 -9.10 17.47 15.50
N ILE A 98 -7.96 16.74 15.65
CA ILE A 98 -6.86 16.81 14.67
C ILE A 98 -7.29 16.22 13.33
N TYR A 99 -8.09 15.16 13.34
CA TYR A 99 -8.66 14.58 12.12
C TYR A 99 -9.57 15.57 11.39
N GLU A 100 -10.48 16.24 12.11
CA GLU A 100 -11.38 17.24 11.55
C GLU A 100 -10.60 18.44 10.97
N ILE A 101 -9.60 18.93 11.67
CA ILE A 101 -8.68 19.96 11.15
C ILE A 101 -7.98 19.47 9.89
N SER A 102 -7.42 18.24 9.93
CA SER A 102 -6.66 17.69 8.81
C SER A 102 -7.52 17.52 7.56
N THR A 103 -8.76 17.09 7.70
CA THR A 103 -9.67 16.85 6.57
C THR A 103 -10.30 18.13 6.03
N LYS A 104 -10.49 19.16 6.87
CA LYS A 104 -11.08 20.44 6.46
C LYS A 104 -10.05 21.50 6.03
N ILE A 105 -8.89 21.53 6.67
CA ILE A 105 -7.89 22.59 6.46
C ILE A 105 -6.78 22.17 5.52
N LEU A 106 -6.29 20.93 5.58
CA LEU A 106 -5.17 20.48 4.72
C LEU A 106 -5.46 20.58 3.22
N PRO A 107 -6.60 20.11 2.68
CA PRO A 107 -6.87 20.20 1.26
C PRO A 107 -6.94 21.65 0.75
N PRO A 108 -7.68 22.59 1.38
CA PRO A 108 -7.65 23.99 0.98
C PRO A 108 -6.28 24.63 1.16
N THR A 109 -5.57 24.33 2.25
CA THR A 109 -4.25 24.90 2.53
C THR A 109 -3.21 24.44 1.52
N ILE A 110 -3.20 23.17 1.17
CA ILE A 110 -2.36 22.63 0.10
C ILE A 110 -2.72 23.32 -1.22
N SER A 111 -4.02 23.47 -1.51
CA SER A 111 -4.49 24.17 -2.70
C SER A 111 -4.06 25.64 -2.72
N ILE A 112 -4.18 26.39 -1.61
CA ILE A 112 -3.73 27.79 -1.49
C ILE A 112 -2.20 27.90 -1.62
N MET A 113 -1.44 27.03 -0.96
CA MET A 113 0.02 27.04 -1.05
C MET A 113 0.52 26.75 -2.47
N LEU A 114 -0.15 25.85 -3.18
CA LEU A 114 0.13 25.54 -4.60
C LEU A 114 -0.09 26.76 -5.50
N ASN A 115 -1.07 27.63 -5.19
CA ASN A 115 -1.32 28.85 -5.93
C ASN A 115 -0.38 30.00 -5.55
N ALA A 116 0.01 30.09 -4.28
CA ALA A 116 0.96 31.12 -3.83
C ALA A 116 2.35 30.96 -4.49
N LEU A 117 2.69 29.74 -4.91
CA LEU A 117 3.93 29.44 -5.66
C LEU A 117 3.83 29.81 -7.16
N SER A 118 2.65 30.22 -7.65
CA SER A 118 2.45 30.65 -9.04
C SER A 118 1.84 32.07 -9.15
N PRO A 119 2.57 33.13 -8.78
CA PRO A 119 2.05 34.51 -8.71
C PRO A 119 1.42 35.00 -10.02
N LYS A 120 1.91 34.55 -11.17
CA LYS A 120 1.40 34.93 -12.50
C LYS A 120 -0.01 34.43 -12.79
N LYS A 121 -0.48 33.37 -12.13
CA LYS A 121 -1.85 32.85 -12.28
C LYS A 121 -2.86 33.54 -11.36
N ILE A 122 -2.41 34.04 -10.21
CA ILE A 122 -3.26 34.79 -9.26
C ILE A 122 -3.75 36.11 -9.91
N ILE A 123 -2.92 36.73 -10.73
CA ILE A 123 -3.24 38.03 -11.36
C ILE A 123 -4.19 37.89 -12.54
N LYS A 124 -4.20 36.73 -13.23
CA LYS A 124 -4.95 36.55 -14.48
C LYS A 124 -6.34 35.94 -14.33
N ASN A 125 -6.62 35.27 -13.22
CA ASN A 125 -7.92 34.65 -13.00
C ASN A 125 -8.36 34.82 -11.54
N LYS A 126 -9.58 35.27 -11.32
CA LYS A 126 -10.34 35.18 -10.05
C LYS A 126 -10.59 33.72 -9.63
N PHE A 127 -9.61 32.83 -9.80
CA PHE A 127 -9.80 31.40 -9.62
C PHE A 127 -9.28 30.94 -8.27
N THR A 128 -10.17 30.46 -7.47
CA THR A 128 -9.86 29.37 -6.54
C THR A 128 -9.36 28.19 -7.37
N PRO A 129 -8.20 27.56 -7.04
CA PRO A 129 -7.74 26.39 -7.76
C PRO A 129 -8.80 25.30 -7.74
N PRO A 130 -8.92 24.50 -8.80
CA PRO A 130 -9.81 23.36 -8.76
C PRO A 130 -9.41 22.49 -7.55
N PRO A 131 -10.38 22.05 -6.76
CA PRO A 131 -10.09 21.19 -5.64
C PRO A 131 -9.36 19.92 -6.13
N ILE A 132 -8.43 19.40 -5.33
CA ILE A 132 -7.64 18.17 -5.65
C ILE A 132 -8.53 17.04 -6.17
N GLU A 133 -9.78 17.01 -5.73
CA GLU A 133 -10.78 16.04 -6.13
C GLU A 133 -11.10 16.02 -7.63
N HIS A 134 -10.86 17.11 -8.32
CA HIS A 134 -11.02 17.15 -9.78
C HIS A 134 -10.03 16.20 -10.49
N ASN A 135 -8.86 16.01 -9.88
CA ASN A 135 -7.80 15.16 -10.41
C ASN A 135 -7.81 13.75 -9.80
N VAL A 136 -8.56 13.53 -8.69
CA VAL A 136 -8.64 12.24 -8.01
C VAL A 136 -10.02 11.63 -8.24
N ILE A 137 -10.06 10.61 -9.08
CA ILE A 137 -11.29 9.95 -9.51
C ILE A 137 -11.47 8.67 -8.70
N VAL A 138 -12.65 8.50 -8.10
CA VAL A 138 -13.02 7.26 -7.39
C VAL A 138 -13.94 6.44 -8.28
N THR A 139 -13.57 5.18 -8.51
CA THR A 139 -14.31 4.23 -9.37
C THR A 139 -14.50 2.88 -8.67
N GLY A 140 -15.23 1.98 -9.33
CA GLY A 140 -15.46 0.62 -8.84
C GLY A 140 -16.50 0.55 -7.73
N GLU A 141 -16.32 -0.38 -6.80
CA GLU A 141 -17.33 -0.82 -5.83
C GLU A 141 -17.42 0.06 -4.56
N TYR A 142 -17.07 1.37 -4.64
CA TYR A 142 -17.07 2.26 -3.48
C TYR A 142 -18.46 2.44 -2.84
N LYS A 143 -19.56 2.38 -3.61
CA LYS A 143 -20.93 2.44 -3.06
C LYS A 143 -21.25 1.19 -2.22
N LYS A 144 -20.77 0.03 -2.64
CA LYS A 144 -20.88 -1.21 -1.90
C LYS A 144 -20.06 -1.14 -0.59
N LEU A 145 -18.84 -0.59 -0.68
CA LEU A 145 -18.01 -0.34 0.50
C LEU A 145 -18.74 0.51 1.56
N GLN A 146 -19.44 1.59 1.14
CA GLN A 146 -20.24 2.42 2.06
C GLN A 146 -21.39 1.65 2.74
N LYS A 147 -21.98 0.65 2.06
CA LYS A 147 -23.04 -0.19 2.65
C LYS A 147 -22.47 -1.21 3.64
N ILE A 148 -21.44 -1.95 3.24
CA ILE A 148 -20.87 -3.03 4.07
C ILE A 148 -20.11 -2.51 5.29
N SER A 149 -19.53 -1.29 5.25
CA SER A 149 -18.86 -0.67 6.40
C SER A 149 -19.79 -0.47 7.61
N LYS A 150 -21.11 -0.44 7.37
CA LYS A 150 -22.13 -0.38 8.43
C LYS A 150 -22.47 -1.76 9.00
N LYS A 151 -22.06 -2.84 8.33
CA LYS A 151 -22.39 -4.24 8.69
C LYS A 151 -21.26 -4.95 9.44
N GLY A 152 -20.01 -4.54 9.21
CA GLY A 152 -18.84 -5.10 9.84
C GLY A 152 -17.61 -4.20 9.68
N THR A 153 -16.46 -4.67 10.11
CA THR A 153 -15.20 -3.92 10.06
C THR A 153 -14.50 -4.11 8.71
N VAL A 154 -14.07 -3.02 8.10
CA VAL A 154 -13.45 -3.02 6.78
C VAL A 154 -11.93 -2.95 6.86
N ILE A 155 -11.26 -3.72 6.03
CA ILE A 155 -9.81 -3.67 5.80
C ILE A 155 -9.59 -3.23 4.35
N ILE A 156 -9.06 -2.03 4.16
CA ILE A 156 -8.64 -1.58 2.83
C ILE A 156 -7.24 -2.13 2.55
N VAL A 157 -7.09 -2.84 1.45
CA VAL A 157 -5.81 -3.40 0.99
C VAL A 157 -5.45 -2.78 -0.36
N PRO A 158 -4.67 -1.68 -0.38
CA PRO A 158 -4.31 -1.01 -1.63
C PRO A 158 -3.03 -1.57 -2.27
N THR A 159 -2.90 -1.39 -3.59
CA THR A 159 -1.61 -1.39 -4.27
C THR A 159 -0.76 -0.22 -3.77
N HIS A 160 0.57 -0.31 -3.84
CA HIS A 160 1.46 0.73 -3.32
C HIS A 160 2.42 1.23 -4.40
N LEU A 161 2.18 2.44 -4.91
CA LEU A 161 2.95 3.05 -6.00
C LEU A 161 3.71 4.32 -5.56
N SER A 162 3.13 5.12 -4.66
CA SER A 162 3.67 6.43 -4.28
C SER A 162 3.57 6.69 -2.77
N ASN A 163 4.40 7.59 -2.26
CA ASN A 163 4.27 8.12 -0.91
C ASN A 163 2.96 8.94 -0.73
N LEU A 164 2.32 9.32 -1.82
CA LEU A 164 1.02 10.01 -1.82
C LEU A 164 -0.16 9.06 -1.59
N ASP A 165 0.01 7.75 -1.68
CA ASP A 165 -1.09 6.78 -1.57
C ASP A 165 -1.86 6.93 -0.27
N SER A 166 -1.17 6.92 0.88
CA SER A 166 -1.84 7.01 2.19
C SER A 166 -2.61 8.32 2.40
N PRO A 167 -2.05 9.52 2.11
CA PRO A 167 -2.79 10.77 2.19
C PRO A 167 -4.01 10.82 1.27
N LEU A 168 -3.89 10.32 0.04
CA LEU A 168 -4.99 10.32 -0.93
C LEU A 168 -6.11 9.36 -0.52
N ILE A 169 -5.76 8.16 -0.06
CA ILE A 169 -6.74 7.21 0.47
C ILE A 169 -7.45 7.81 1.68
N GLY A 170 -6.71 8.41 2.63
CA GLY A 170 -7.30 9.05 3.80
C GLY A 170 -8.29 10.14 3.45
N LEU A 171 -7.97 11.00 2.47
CA LEU A 171 -8.86 12.04 1.96
C LEU A 171 -10.12 11.45 1.32
N MET A 172 -9.97 10.39 0.50
CA MET A 172 -11.12 9.78 -0.17
C MET A 172 -12.01 9.00 0.81
N ILE A 173 -11.47 8.31 1.79
CA ILE A 173 -12.23 7.67 2.87
C ILE A 173 -13.09 8.68 3.61
N TYR A 174 -12.53 9.85 3.96
CA TYR A 174 -13.31 10.96 4.55
C TYR A 174 -14.44 11.43 3.64
N LYS A 175 -14.16 11.65 2.34
CA LYS A 175 -15.16 12.11 1.37
C LYS A 175 -16.27 11.11 1.08
N LEU A 176 -15.97 9.83 1.16
CA LEU A 176 -16.95 8.76 1.07
C LEU A 176 -17.80 8.63 2.35
N GLY A 177 -17.56 9.45 3.38
CA GLY A 177 -18.27 9.40 4.65
C GLY A 177 -17.99 8.14 5.46
N LEU A 178 -16.81 7.54 5.27
CA LEU A 178 -16.35 6.37 6.01
C LEU A 178 -15.56 6.79 7.24
N ASP A 179 -15.57 5.92 8.26
CA ASP A 179 -14.79 6.14 9.46
C ASP A 179 -13.28 6.13 9.20
N PRO A 180 -12.50 6.91 9.98
CA PRO A 180 -11.05 6.92 9.87
C PRO A 180 -10.44 5.53 10.08
N LEU A 181 -9.47 5.18 9.23
CA LEU A 181 -8.79 3.90 9.28
C LEU A 181 -7.56 3.95 10.19
N VAL A 182 -7.31 2.85 10.89
CA VAL A 182 -6.03 2.59 11.55
C VAL A 182 -5.07 2.04 10.50
N TYR A 183 -3.84 2.56 10.43
CA TYR A 183 -2.88 2.15 9.39
C TYR A 183 -1.45 2.09 9.88
N GLY A 184 -0.69 1.11 9.36
CA GLY A 184 0.73 0.94 9.66
C GLY A 184 1.61 1.87 8.85
N ALA A 185 2.43 2.66 9.51
CA ALA A 185 3.35 3.58 8.87
C ALA A 185 4.81 3.34 9.31
N GLY A 186 5.73 3.33 8.36
CA GLY A 186 7.16 3.16 8.63
C GLY A 186 7.73 4.32 9.44
N LEU A 187 8.72 4.05 10.31
CA LEU A 187 9.35 5.06 11.16
C LEU A 187 9.95 6.24 10.40
N ASN A 188 10.42 6.04 9.16
CA ASN A 188 10.95 7.11 8.31
C ASN A 188 9.94 8.25 8.11
N LEU A 189 8.64 7.95 8.04
CA LEU A 189 7.57 8.95 7.92
C LEU A 189 7.42 9.83 9.18
N PHE A 190 7.74 9.27 10.33
CA PHE A 190 7.68 10.00 11.62
C PHE A 190 8.93 10.86 11.90
N LYS A 191 10.03 10.69 11.15
CA LYS A 191 11.22 11.55 11.25
C LYS A 191 10.94 13.00 10.85
N ASN A 192 10.04 13.19 9.86
CA ASN A 192 9.57 14.53 9.51
C ASN A 192 8.59 15.03 10.58
N LYS A 193 8.94 16.11 11.29
CA LYS A 193 8.15 16.64 12.42
C LYS A 193 6.69 16.96 12.04
N PHE A 194 6.47 17.49 10.84
CA PHE A 194 5.13 17.85 10.37
C PHE A 194 4.30 16.59 10.10
N PHE A 195 4.78 15.69 9.23
CA PHE A 195 4.08 14.44 8.94
C PHE A 195 3.95 13.54 10.16
N GLY A 196 5.01 13.42 10.97
CA GLY A 196 5.00 12.62 12.18
C GLY A 196 3.96 13.07 13.20
N PHE A 197 3.76 14.39 13.36
CA PHE A 197 2.71 14.93 14.22
C PHE A 197 1.32 14.50 13.75
N PHE A 198 0.99 14.76 12.48
CA PHE A 198 -0.32 14.41 11.94
C PHE A 198 -0.56 12.89 11.95
N MET A 199 0.38 12.11 11.44
CA MET A 199 0.25 10.64 11.38
C MET A 199 0.01 10.03 12.76
N SER A 200 0.75 10.49 13.79
CA SER A 200 0.57 9.98 15.15
C SER A 200 -0.81 10.29 15.76
N LYS A 201 -1.52 11.30 15.23
CA LYS A 201 -2.85 11.73 15.70
C LYS A 201 -4.00 11.29 14.80
N LEU A 202 -3.68 10.76 13.61
CA LEU A 202 -4.64 10.32 12.61
C LEU A 202 -4.82 8.79 12.56
N GLY A 203 -4.35 8.04 13.55
CA GLY A 203 -4.52 6.58 13.62
C GLY A 203 -3.37 5.77 13.03
N ALA A 204 -2.27 6.41 12.61
CA ALA A 204 -1.10 5.69 12.16
C ALA A 204 -0.37 5.01 13.32
N TYR A 205 -0.21 3.71 13.29
CA TYR A 205 0.68 3.01 14.21
C TYR A 205 2.07 2.85 13.61
N LYS A 206 3.09 2.88 14.49
CA LYS A 206 4.48 2.88 14.05
C LYS A 206 4.97 1.48 13.75
N VAL A 207 5.58 1.30 12.57
CA VAL A 207 6.19 0.04 12.17
C VAL A 207 7.70 0.24 12.00
N ASP A 208 8.48 -0.35 12.91
CA ASP A 208 9.94 -0.38 12.80
C ASP A 208 10.38 -1.67 12.06
N ARG A 209 10.69 -1.54 10.78
CA ARG A 209 11.13 -2.68 9.94
C ARG A 209 12.50 -3.24 10.36
N ARG A 210 13.27 -2.53 11.19
CA ARG A 210 14.56 -2.99 11.70
C ARG A 210 14.38 -3.99 12.86
N LYS A 211 13.22 -3.94 13.55
CA LYS A 211 12.86 -4.91 14.61
C LYS A 211 12.37 -6.20 13.99
N GLN A 212 13.23 -7.22 14.02
CA GLN A 212 12.99 -8.49 13.33
C GLN A 212 12.53 -9.62 14.26
N SER A 213 12.51 -9.41 15.59
CA SER A 213 12.11 -10.44 16.55
C SER A 213 10.69 -10.94 16.30
N ILE A 214 10.47 -12.22 16.57
CA ILE A 214 9.15 -12.87 16.44
C ILE A 214 8.13 -12.15 17.33
N LEU A 215 8.53 -11.80 18.56
CA LEU A 215 7.66 -11.09 19.50
C LEU A 215 7.19 -9.73 18.96
N TYR A 216 8.07 -8.94 18.34
CA TYR A 216 7.66 -7.66 17.75
C TYR A 216 6.62 -7.83 16.64
N LYS A 217 6.80 -8.85 15.80
CA LYS A 217 5.83 -9.19 14.74
C LYS A 217 4.50 -9.67 15.32
N GLN A 218 4.52 -10.41 16.44
CA GLN A 218 3.32 -10.78 17.17
C GLN A 218 2.59 -9.55 17.72
N VAL A 219 3.32 -8.59 18.31
CA VAL A 219 2.73 -7.33 18.81
C VAL A 219 2.03 -6.55 17.71
N LEU A 220 2.66 -6.40 16.53
CA LEU A 220 2.03 -5.74 15.38
C LEU A 220 0.76 -6.46 14.93
N LYS A 221 0.79 -7.79 14.88
CA LYS A 221 -0.34 -8.61 14.45
C LYS A 221 -1.50 -8.53 15.46
N GLU A 222 -1.22 -8.71 16.75
CA GLU A 222 -2.23 -8.62 17.80
C GLU A 222 -2.84 -7.21 17.91
N TYR A 223 -2.05 -6.16 17.72
CA TYR A 223 -2.57 -4.80 17.70
C TYR A 223 -3.54 -4.56 16.53
N ALA A 224 -3.20 -5.05 15.33
CA ALA A 224 -4.09 -4.98 14.18
C ALA A 224 -5.36 -5.81 14.39
N THR A 225 -5.25 -7.05 14.92
CA THR A 225 -6.38 -7.93 15.24
C THR A 225 -7.31 -7.27 16.27
N PHE A 226 -6.75 -6.78 17.39
CA PHE A 226 -7.51 -6.08 18.43
C PHE A 226 -8.24 -4.85 17.90
N SER A 227 -7.60 -4.05 17.03
CA SER A 227 -8.26 -2.88 16.44
C SER A 227 -9.47 -3.27 15.57
N LEU A 228 -9.38 -4.36 14.82
CA LEU A 228 -10.49 -4.90 14.03
C LEU A 228 -11.64 -5.40 14.89
N GLU A 229 -11.36 -6.09 16.00
CA GLU A 229 -12.37 -6.58 16.96
C GLU A 229 -13.15 -5.42 17.60
N ARG A 230 -12.52 -4.26 17.77
CA ARG A 230 -13.12 -3.02 18.27
C ARG A 230 -13.82 -2.20 17.20
N GLY A 231 -13.97 -2.72 15.98
CA GLY A 231 -14.64 -2.05 14.88
C GLY A 231 -13.81 -0.96 14.19
N TYR A 232 -12.52 -0.82 14.52
CA TYR A 232 -11.65 0.12 13.81
C TYR A 232 -11.23 -0.46 12.47
N GLY A 233 -11.69 0.13 11.38
CA GLY A 233 -11.24 -0.23 10.05
C GLY A 233 -9.73 -0.09 9.91
N ASN A 234 -9.10 -0.98 9.14
CA ASN A 234 -7.66 -0.98 8.93
C ASN A 234 -7.30 -0.70 7.48
N LEU A 235 -6.10 -0.12 7.29
CA LEU A 235 -5.46 0.02 6.00
C LEU A 235 -4.01 -0.45 6.11
N PHE A 236 -3.60 -1.33 5.24
CA PHE A 236 -2.19 -1.70 5.08
C PHE A 236 -1.89 -2.12 3.65
N PHE A 237 -0.65 -1.89 3.22
CA PHE A 237 -0.15 -2.25 1.90
C PHE A 237 0.41 -3.68 1.94
N PRO A 238 -0.31 -4.69 1.43
CA PRO A 238 0.11 -6.09 1.58
C PRO A 238 1.33 -6.44 0.73
N GLY A 239 1.67 -5.67 -0.31
CA GLY A 239 2.94 -5.76 -1.02
C GLY A 239 4.15 -5.45 -0.14
N GLY A 240 3.95 -4.64 0.91
CA GLY A 240 4.93 -4.32 1.95
C GLY A 240 5.91 -3.21 1.59
N THR A 241 6.12 -2.91 0.34
CA THR A 241 6.91 -1.78 -0.17
C THR A 241 6.22 -1.21 -1.40
N ARG A 242 6.56 0.02 -1.79
CA ARG A 242 6.12 0.55 -3.10
C ARG A 242 6.62 -0.34 -4.23
N SER A 243 5.81 -0.46 -5.29
CA SER A 243 6.23 -1.17 -6.51
C SER A 243 7.39 -0.43 -7.16
N ARG A 244 8.60 -1.00 -7.03
CA ARG A 244 9.82 -0.38 -7.58
C ARG A 244 9.94 -0.56 -9.10
N SER A 245 9.29 -1.58 -9.63
CA SER A 245 9.29 -1.86 -11.07
C SER A 245 8.13 -1.24 -11.84
N GLY A 246 7.09 -0.73 -11.17
CA GLY A 246 5.84 -0.34 -11.80
C GLY A 246 4.89 -1.49 -12.14
N LYS A 247 5.27 -2.75 -11.85
CA LYS A 247 4.39 -3.93 -12.05
C LYS A 247 3.27 -3.96 -11.02
N VAL A 248 2.14 -4.50 -11.42
CA VAL A 248 1.08 -4.92 -10.48
C VAL A 248 1.64 -6.00 -9.56
N GLU A 249 1.32 -5.93 -8.28
CA GLU A 249 1.78 -6.90 -7.28
C GLU A 249 1.39 -8.33 -7.69
N ASN A 250 2.35 -9.25 -7.60
CA ASN A 250 2.15 -10.68 -7.88
C ASN A 250 2.36 -11.56 -6.63
N LYS A 251 2.71 -10.95 -5.48
CA LYS A 251 2.91 -11.62 -4.21
C LYS A 251 2.59 -10.68 -3.06
N LEU A 252 1.86 -11.18 -2.05
CA LEU A 252 1.47 -10.41 -0.87
C LEU A 252 2.10 -10.98 0.41
N LYS A 253 2.35 -10.10 1.38
CA LYS A 253 2.77 -10.47 2.74
C LYS A 253 1.54 -10.83 3.56
N LYS A 254 1.47 -12.08 4.02
CA LYS A 254 0.29 -12.67 4.65
C LYS A 254 0.12 -12.32 6.13
N GLY A 255 1.15 -11.75 6.78
CA GLY A 255 1.14 -11.50 8.23
C GLY A 255 -0.06 -10.68 8.71
N LEU A 256 -0.32 -9.53 8.06
CA LEU A 256 -1.48 -8.69 8.38
C LEU A 256 -2.77 -9.16 7.69
N LEU A 257 -2.70 -9.88 6.57
CA LEU A 257 -3.90 -10.46 5.97
C LEU A 257 -4.59 -11.46 6.91
N GLY A 258 -3.80 -12.28 7.62
CA GLY A 258 -4.34 -13.23 8.60
C GLY A 258 -5.06 -12.58 9.78
N THR A 259 -4.82 -11.29 10.08
CA THR A 259 -5.48 -10.61 11.20
C THR A 259 -7.00 -10.49 11.03
N GLY A 260 -7.49 -10.42 9.80
CA GLY A 260 -8.92 -10.36 9.53
C GLY A 260 -9.64 -11.68 9.90
N LEU A 261 -9.03 -12.83 9.61
CA LEU A 261 -9.59 -14.11 10.02
C LEU A 261 -9.49 -14.31 11.53
N ASP A 262 -8.35 -13.94 12.14
CA ASP A 262 -8.18 -14.02 13.58
C ASP A 262 -9.21 -13.12 14.30
N ALA A 263 -9.44 -11.89 13.82
CA ALA A 263 -10.45 -10.99 14.37
C ALA A 263 -11.88 -11.52 14.20
N TYR A 264 -12.21 -12.06 13.02
CA TYR A 264 -13.52 -12.68 12.79
C TYR A 264 -13.77 -13.84 13.76
N GLN A 265 -12.78 -14.72 13.96
CA GLN A 265 -12.86 -15.84 14.89
C GLN A 265 -13.03 -15.37 16.33
N ASN A 266 -12.28 -14.35 16.76
CA ASN A 266 -12.41 -13.76 18.09
C ASN A 266 -13.77 -13.07 18.29
N ASN A 267 -14.28 -12.37 17.28
CA ASN A 267 -15.60 -11.75 17.29
C ASN A 267 -16.72 -12.79 17.50
N LEU A 268 -16.63 -13.94 16.82
CA LEU A 268 -17.58 -15.04 17.02
C LEU A 268 -17.49 -15.62 18.44
N LYS A 269 -16.26 -15.81 18.96
CA LYS A 269 -16.02 -16.30 20.32
C LYS A 269 -16.60 -15.37 21.39
N ASN A 270 -16.45 -14.05 21.16
CA ASN A 270 -16.93 -13.00 22.06
C ASN A 270 -18.39 -12.60 21.82
N LYS A 271 -19.08 -13.23 20.85
CA LYS A 271 -20.47 -12.94 20.47
C LYS A 271 -20.70 -11.46 20.11
N ASN A 272 -19.76 -10.84 19.43
CA ASN A 272 -19.89 -9.46 18.99
C ASN A 272 -21.09 -9.30 18.04
N GLU A 273 -21.84 -8.21 18.16
CA GLU A 273 -23.03 -7.94 17.33
C GLU A 273 -22.70 -7.86 15.83
N LYS A 274 -21.53 -7.30 15.49
CA LYS A 274 -21.05 -7.16 14.11
C LYS A 274 -19.72 -7.92 13.95
N PRO A 275 -19.76 -9.25 13.85
CA PRO A 275 -18.54 -10.04 13.83
C PRO A 275 -17.79 -9.96 12.51
N ASP A 276 -18.43 -9.50 11.45
CA ASP A 276 -17.92 -9.57 10.09
C ASP A 276 -16.72 -8.68 9.81
N ILE A 277 -15.79 -9.22 9.05
CA ILE A 277 -14.61 -8.53 8.53
C ILE A 277 -14.64 -8.60 7.00
N PHE A 278 -14.39 -7.46 6.36
CA PHE A 278 -14.41 -7.34 4.91
C PHE A 278 -13.09 -6.77 4.39
N PHE A 279 -12.44 -7.49 3.49
CA PHE A 279 -11.28 -7.00 2.75
C PHE A 279 -11.75 -6.32 1.48
N VAL A 280 -11.28 -5.10 1.25
CA VAL A 280 -11.59 -4.34 0.04
C VAL A 280 -10.29 -4.01 -0.69
N PRO A 281 -9.99 -4.72 -1.78
CA PRO A 281 -8.87 -4.37 -2.64
C PRO A 281 -9.06 -2.99 -3.25
N LEU A 282 -7.96 -2.23 -3.34
CA LEU A 282 -7.96 -0.90 -3.92
C LEU A 282 -6.77 -0.75 -4.86
N ASN A 283 -7.02 -0.47 -6.12
CA ASN A 283 -5.98 -0.09 -7.05
C ASN A 283 -5.81 1.42 -7.10
N LEU A 284 -4.57 1.88 -6.88
CA LEU A 284 -4.19 3.26 -7.18
C LEU A 284 -3.49 3.28 -8.54
N ASN A 285 -3.97 4.12 -9.43
CA ASN A 285 -3.41 4.30 -10.75
C ASN A 285 -3.11 5.77 -10.98
N TYR A 286 -1.87 6.06 -11.32
CA TYR A 286 -1.36 7.40 -11.53
C TYR A 286 -1.02 7.60 -13.00
N GLN A 287 -1.45 8.71 -13.56
CA GLN A 287 -0.98 9.13 -14.87
C GLN A 287 0.51 9.45 -14.84
N VAL A 288 0.99 9.98 -13.69
CA VAL A 288 2.41 10.20 -13.41
C VAL A 288 2.72 9.86 -11.96
N VAL A 289 3.74 9.05 -11.72
CA VAL A 289 4.23 8.70 -10.38
C VAL A 289 5.43 9.58 -10.04
N LEU A 290 5.36 10.31 -8.92
CA LEU A 290 6.40 11.25 -8.48
C LEU A 290 7.78 10.59 -8.39
N GLU A 291 7.81 9.36 -7.88
CA GLU A 291 9.02 8.61 -7.56
C GLU A 291 9.45 7.61 -8.65
N ALA A 292 8.81 7.62 -9.82
CA ALA A 292 9.04 6.60 -10.87
C ALA A 292 10.52 6.37 -11.18
N GLU A 293 11.30 7.46 -11.32
CA GLU A 293 12.72 7.41 -11.68
C GLU A 293 13.56 6.76 -10.56
N THR A 294 13.36 7.17 -9.30
CA THR A 294 14.08 6.60 -8.16
C THR A 294 13.67 5.15 -7.87
N LEU A 295 12.39 4.82 -8.04
CA LEU A 295 11.89 3.46 -7.85
C LEU A 295 12.47 2.48 -8.87
N ILE A 296 12.53 2.86 -10.14
CA ILE A 296 13.09 1.98 -11.16
C ILE A 296 14.61 1.85 -11.05
N ASP A 297 15.31 2.90 -10.63
CA ASP A 297 16.75 2.81 -10.36
C ASP A 297 17.03 1.82 -9.21
N ASP A 298 16.25 1.87 -8.13
CA ASP A 298 16.32 0.89 -7.03
C ASP A 298 16.06 -0.53 -7.51
N TYR A 299 15.05 -0.73 -8.35
CA TYR A 299 14.73 -2.03 -8.90
C TYR A 299 15.89 -2.61 -9.72
N LEU A 300 16.47 -1.80 -10.60
CA LEU A 300 17.59 -2.22 -11.46
C LEU A 300 18.89 -2.40 -10.68
N ALA A 301 19.08 -1.70 -9.56
CA ALA A 301 20.22 -1.89 -8.65
C ALA A 301 20.11 -3.20 -7.87
N ASP A 302 18.93 -3.53 -7.33
CA ASP A 302 18.70 -4.81 -6.61
C ASP A 302 18.89 -6.03 -7.51
N ALA A 303 18.46 -5.96 -8.77
CA ALA A 303 18.69 -7.01 -9.75
C ALA A 303 20.18 -7.19 -10.07
N GLY A 304 21.03 -6.16 -9.84
CA GLY A 304 22.49 -6.18 -10.01
C GLY A 304 23.30 -6.50 -8.75
N LYS A 305 22.70 -7.09 -7.68
CA LYS A 305 23.35 -7.55 -6.42
C LYS A 305 23.78 -6.49 -5.40
N SER A 306 23.38 -5.25 -5.46
CA SER A 306 23.58 -4.31 -4.36
C SER A 306 22.26 -3.99 -3.65
N ARG A 307 22.08 -4.50 -2.43
CA ARG A 307 20.98 -4.12 -1.54
C ARG A 307 21.22 -2.70 -1.01
N TYR A 308 20.80 -1.70 -1.74
CA TYR A 308 20.66 -0.34 -1.22
C TYR A 308 19.21 -0.14 -0.79
N ILE A 309 18.97 -0.14 0.52
CA ILE A 309 17.75 0.45 1.09
C ILE A 309 18.05 1.93 1.14
N ILE A 310 17.43 2.72 0.28
CA ILE A 310 17.51 4.18 0.37
C ILE A 310 16.70 4.57 1.59
N ASP A 311 17.39 4.86 2.70
CA ASP A 311 16.79 5.35 3.94
C ASP A 311 16.37 6.82 3.85
N ASP A 312 16.90 7.60 2.92
CA ASP A 312 16.59 9.00 2.67
C ASP A 312 15.95 9.17 1.27
N ASP A 313 14.66 8.87 1.19
CA ASP A 313 13.87 9.19 0.00
C ASP A 313 13.58 10.70 -0.01
N GLU A 314 14.33 11.43 -0.82
CA GLU A 314 14.15 12.88 -1.04
C GLU A 314 12.74 13.26 -1.52
N SER A 315 11.94 12.30 -1.99
CA SER A 315 10.56 12.54 -2.43
C SER A 315 9.64 12.98 -1.28
N PHE A 316 10.04 12.75 -0.01
CA PHE A 316 9.35 13.28 1.17
C PHE A 316 9.61 14.77 1.44
N LYS A 317 10.47 15.44 0.68
CA LYS A 317 10.59 16.89 0.80
C LYS A 317 9.29 17.55 0.39
N ILE A 318 8.66 18.28 1.29
CA ILE A 318 7.37 18.97 1.07
C ILE A 318 7.41 19.79 -0.21
N SER A 319 8.52 20.48 -0.48
CA SER A 319 8.71 21.27 -1.70
C SER A 319 8.61 20.44 -2.99
N LYS A 320 9.14 19.22 -3.00
CA LYS A 320 9.03 18.32 -4.16
C LYS A 320 7.61 17.81 -4.35
N ILE A 321 6.94 17.42 -3.26
CA ILE A 321 5.52 17.01 -3.29
C ILE A 321 4.66 18.16 -3.82
N MET A 322 4.89 19.37 -3.34
CA MET A 322 4.11 20.55 -3.75
C MET A 322 4.35 20.90 -5.22
N SER A 323 5.59 20.94 -5.67
CA SER A 323 5.89 21.18 -7.09
C SER A 323 5.29 20.11 -8.01
N PHE A 324 5.27 18.86 -7.57
CA PHE A 324 4.61 17.78 -8.29
C PHE A 324 3.09 17.97 -8.38
N MET A 325 2.44 18.27 -7.25
CA MET A 325 1.00 18.50 -7.20
C MET A 325 0.61 19.72 -8.06
N GLU A 326 1.39 20.80 -8.02
CA GLU A 326 1.19 21.98 -8.88
C GLU A 326 1.21 21.59 -10.36
N LYS A 327 2.22 20.84 -10.78
CA LYS A 327 2.34 20.37 -12.17
C LYS A 327 1.18 19.46 -12.55
N MET A 328 0.80 18.52 -11.69
CA MET A 328 -0.34 17.64 -11.90
C MET A 328 -1.64 18.43 -12.11
N LEU A 329 -1.94 19.36 -11.21
CA LEU A 329 -3.13 20.20 -11.29
C LEU A 329 -3.12 21.09 -12.55
N SER A 330 -1.96 21.64 -12.92
CA SER A 330 -1.83 22.51 -14.10
C SER A 330 -2.06 21.79 -15.44
N LEU A 331 -1.82 20.49 -15.48
CA LEU A 331 -1.95 19.66 -16.69
C LEU A 331 -3.18 18.76 -16.66
N ASP A 332 -3.99 18.83 -15.60
CA ASP A 332 -5.17 17.98 -15.41
C ASP A 332 -4.84 16.49 -15.37
N ALA A 333 -3.67 16.14 -14.79
CA ALA A 333 -3.28 14.74 -14.63
C ALA A 333 -4.19 14.04 -13.63
N LYS A 334 -4.59 12.82 -13.94
CA LYS A 334 -5.55 12.05 -13.15
C LYS A 334 -4.86 11.02 -12.24
N ILE A 335 -5.47 10.81 -11.08
CA ILE A 335 -5.20 9.70 -10.18
C ILE A 335 -6.51 8.94 -10.01
N ILE A 336 -6.52 7.65 -10.26
CA ILE A 336 -7.72 6.83 -10.17
C ILE A 336 -7.59 5.87 -8.99
N LEU A 337 -8.55 5.96 -8.06
CA LEU A 337 -8.75 5.02 -6.96
C LEU A 337 -9.87 4.08 -7.35
N ASN A 338 -9.53 2.85 -7.77
CA ASN A 338 -10.50 1.87 -8.24
C ASN A 338 -10.71 0.78 -7.18
N PHE A 339 -11.87 0.82 -6.51
CA PHE A 339 -12.26 -0.13 -5.46
C PHE A 339 -12.74 -1.44 -6.09
N GLY A 340 -12.12 -2.55 -5.70
CA GLY A 340 -12.55 -3.89 -6.08
C GLY A 340 -13.75 -4.40 -5.28
N ASP A 341 -14.24 -5.58 -5.66
CA ASP A 341 -15.24 -6.32 -4.90
C ASP A 341 -14.74 -6.61 -3.48
N ALA A 342 -15.61 -6.47 -2.49
CA ALA A 342 -15.32 -6.89 -1.13
C ALA A 342 -15.19 -8.41 -1.04
N ILE A 343 -14.26 -8.87 -0.20
CA ILE A 343 -13.89 -10.28 0.00
C ILE A 343 -13.95 -10.56 1.50
N ASP A 344 -14.50 -11.73 1.89
CA ASP A 344 -14.48 -12.16 3.28
C ASP A 344 -13.09 -12.75 3.67
N PRO A 345 -12.81 -13.05 4.96
CA PRO A 345 -11.54 -13.62 5.37
C PRO A 345 -11.20 -15.01 4.79
N PHE A 346 -12.15 -15.67 4.15
CA PHE A 346 -11.99 -16.99 3.54
C PHE A 346 -11.76 -16.93 2.01
N GLY A 347 -11.82 -15.72 1.43
CA GLY A 347 -11.65 -15.51 0.00
C GLY A 347 -12.96 -15.49 -0.81
N ASN A 348 -14.14 -15.56 -0.17
CA ASN A 348 -15.40 -15.46 -0.88
C ASN A 348 -15.76 -14.00 -1.16
N LYS A 349 -16.46 -13.76 -2.28
CA LYS A 349 -17.04 -12.44 -2.56
C LYS A 349 -18.13 -12.10 -1.57
N VAL A 350 -18.34 -10.81 -1.35
CA VAL A 350 -19.35 -10.29 -0.46
C VAL A 350 -20.39 -9.49 -1.24
N ASP A 351 -21.67 -9.70 -0.97
CA ASP A 351 -22.78 -8.94 -1.57
C ASP A 351 -22.97 -7.56 -0.90
N GLU A 352 -23.95 -6.78 -1.33
CA GLU A 352 -24.25 -5.44 -0.76
C GLU A 352 -24.80 -5.50 0.67
N ASN A 353 -25.29 -6.64 1.11
CA ASN A 353 -25.82 -6.88 2.45
C ASN A 353 -24.76 -7.39 3.43
N GLY A 354 -23.55 -7.65 2.96
CA GLY A 354 -22.45 -8.19 3.77
C GLY A 354 -22.43 -9.72 3.82
N ASN A 355 -23.26 -10.41 3.02
CA ASN A 355 -23.25 -11.86 2.96
C ASN A 355 -22.12 -12.36 2.06
N SER A 356 -21.46 -13.42 2.49
CA SER A 356 -20.52 -14.15 1.63
C SER A 356 -21.29 -14.93 0.56
N ILE A 357 -20.83 -14.89 -0.69
CA ILE A 357 -21.49 -15.53 -1.84
C ILE A 357 -20.52 -16.43 -2.61
N ASP A 358 -21.04 -17.53 -3.14
CA ASP A 358 -20.32 -18.43 -4.04
C ASP A 358 -20.23 -17.85 -5.49
N LYS A 359 -19.62 -18.61 -6.38
CA LYS A 359 -19.46 -18.22 -7.81
C LYS A 359 -20.81 -18.09 -8.54
N ASN A 360 -21.86 -18.73 -8.03
CA ASN A 360 -23.21 -18.71 -8.60
C ASN A 360 -24.08 -17.60 -7.97
N GLY A 361 -23.57 -16.89 -6.96
CA GLY A 361 -24.31 -15.86 -6.23
C GLY A 361 -25.12 -16.36 -5.04
N ASN A 362 -25.00 -17.65 -4.66
CA ASN A 362 -25.69 -18.19 -3.50
C ASN A 362 -25.00 -17.79 -2.20
N ILE A 363 -25.79 -17.50 -1.16
CA ILE A 363 -25.26 -17.14 0.16
C ILE A 363 -24.54 -18.34 0.81
N ILE A 364 -23.32 -18.08 1.29
CA ILE A 364 -22.51 -19.05 2.02
C ILE A 364 -22.58 -18.76 3.52
N ASP A 365 -22.92 -19.75 4.32
CA ASP A 365 -22.71 -19.67 5.76
C ASP A 365 -21.22 -19.90 6.10
N LYS A 366 -20.46 -18.82 6.12
CA LYS A 366 -19.01 -18.84 6.39
C LYS A 366 -18.64 -19.31 7.80
N LYS A 367 -19.58 -19.35 8.77
CA LYS A 367 -19.32 -19.89 10.11
C LYS A 367 -18.94 -21.37 10.04
N LYS A 368 -19.50 -22.12 9.07
CA LYS A 368 -19.19 -23.53 8.85
C LYS A 368 -17.71 -23.81 8.61
N TYR A 369 -16.95 -22.82 8.13
CA TYR A 369 -15.50 -22.97 7.94
C TYR A 369 -14.73 -23.02 9.27
N LEU A 370 -15.32 -22.56 10.37
CA LEU A 370 -14.68 -22.47 11.69
C LEU A 370 -15.27 -23.41 12.73
N TYR A 371 -16.44 -24.00 12.45
CA TYR A 371 -17.14 -24.85 13.42
C TYR A 371 -17.01 -26.32 13.04
N GLU A 372 -16.66 -27.17 14.03
CA GLU A 372 -16.67 -28.62 13.95
C GLU A 372 -17.56 -29.16 15.09
N ASN A 373 -18.53 -29.99 14.75
CA ASN A 373 -19.50 -30.53 15.71
C ASN A 373 -20.17 -29.45 16.60
N GLY A 374 -20.51 -28.30 15.99
CA GLY A 374 -21.15 -27.19 16.68
C GLY A 374 -20.23 -26.33 17.57
N LYS A 375 -18.94 -26.63 17.64
CA LYS A 375 -17.95 -25.88 18.42
C LYS A 375 -16.98 -25.12 17.53
N LEU A 376 -16.66 -23.88 17.94
CA LEU A 376 -15.63 -23.08 17.30
C LEU A 376 -14.25 -23.71 17.55
N VAL A 377 -13.55 -24.07 16.49
CA VAL A 377 -12.23 -24.71 16.56
C VAL A 377 -11.14 -23.73 16.14
N GLU A 378 -10.09 -23.63 16.96
CA GLU A 378 -8.89 -22.88 16.65
C GLU A 378 -7.89 -23.79 15.91
N ASP A 379 -7.70 -23.56 14.60
CA ASP A 379 -6.74 -24.30 13.78
C ASP A 379 -5.87 -23.32 12.98
N SER A 380 -4.61 -23.23 13.37
CA SER A 380 -3.65 -22.32 12.73
C SER A 380 -3.25 -22.75 11.31
N GLN A 381 -3.33 -24.05 10.99
CA GLN A 381 -3.00 -24.55 9.64
C GLN A 381 -4.13 -24.19 8.67
N ARG A 382 -5.37 -24.43 9.06
CA ARG A 382 -6.57 -24.02 8.33
C ARG A 382 -6.58 -22.51 8.11
N ASN A 383 -6.33 -21.71 9.15
CA ASN A 383 -6.31 -20.24 9.05
C ASN A 383 -5.22 -19.74 8.07
N ARG A 384 -4.05 -20.41 8.01
CA ARG A 384 -3.02 -20.11 7.01
C ARG A 384 -3.49 -20.44 5.59
N ALA A 385 -4.16 -21.57 5.38
CA ALA A 385 -4.68 -21.96 4.07
C ALA A 385 -5.71 -20.94 3.56
N TYR A 386 -6.66 -20.50 4.41
CA TYR A 386 -7.60 -19.44 4.02
C TYR A 386 -6.93 -18.09 3.76
N THR A 387 -5.92 -17.74 4.53
CA THR A 387 -5.14 -16.51 4.26
C THR A 387 -4.42 -16.57 2.90
N GLU A 388 -4.00 -17.78 2.45
CA GLU A 388 -3.44 -17.98 1.12
C GLU A 388 -4.49 -17.73 0.04
N ILE A 389 -5.67 -18.37 0.16
CA ILE A 389 -6.81 -18.18 -0.76
C ILE A 389 -7.20 -16.70 -0.84
N LEU A 390 -7.34 -16.02 0.30
CA LEU A 390 -7.62 -14.59 0.36
C LEU A 390 -6.54 -13.78 -0.38
N SER A 391 -5.26 -14.10 -0.18
CA SER A 391 -4.15 -13.45 -0.87
C SER A 391 -4.24 -13.59 -2.39
N GLU A 392 -4.61 -14.77 -2.88
CA GLU A 392 -4.79 -15.02 -4.31
C GLU A 392 -5.98 -14.24 -4.89
N GLU A 393 -7.10 -14.18 -4.17
CA GLU A 393 -8.29 -13.42 -4.61
C GLU A 393 -8.01 -11.91 -4.64
N ILE A 394 -7.24 -11.37 -3.68
CA ILE A 394 -6.78 -9.97 -3.72
C ILE A 394 -5.89 -9.73 -4.94
N LEU A 395 -4.94 -10.63 -5.26
CA LEU A 395 -4.08 -10.51 -6.44
C LEU A 395 -4.88 -10.55 -7.75
N LYS A 396 -5.89 -11.41 -7.84
CA LYS A 396 -6.82 -11.43 -8.99
C LYS A 396 -7.57 -10.11 -9.10
N SER A 397 -8.04 -9.58 -7.98
CA SER A 397 -8.71 -8.28 -7.92
C SER A 397 -7.79 -7.15 -8.38
N TYR A 398 -6.52 -7.11 -7.93
CA TYR A 398 -5.56 -6.10 -8.38
C TYR A 398 -5.33 -6.15 -9.89
N LYS A 399 -5.19 -7.34 -10.45
CA LYS A 399 -5.00 -7.51 -11.89
C LYS A 399 -6.23 -7.04 -12.68
N LYS A 400 -7.43 -7.44 -12.26
CA LYS A 400 -8.70 -7.06 -12.90
C LYS A 400 -8.95 -5.55 -12.83
N ASN A 401 -8.70 -4.94 -11.68
CA ASN A 401 -9.05 -3.55 -11.38
C ASN A 401 -7.90 -2.56 -11.66
N ASN A 402 -6.77 -3.05 -12.20
CA ASN A 402 -5.69 -2.17 -12.65
C ASN A 402 -6.16 -1.33 -13.83
N VAL A 403 -6.16 -0.01 -13.66
CA VAL A 403 -6.60 0.93 -14.71
C VAL A 403 -5.41 1.29 -15.59
N ILE A 404 -5.47 0.86 -16.86
CA ILE A 404 -4.45 1.23 -17.83
C ILE A 404 -4.71 2.65 -18.31
N MET A 405 -3.69 3.49 -18.19
CA MET A 405 -3.72 4.89 -18.62
C MET A 405 -2.88 5.09 -19.87
N SER A 406 -3.04 6.24 -20.54
CA SER A 406 -2.33 6.54 -21.79
C SER A 406 -0.81 6.40 -21.68
N VAL A 407 -0.21 6.83 -20.55
CA VAL A 407 1.23 6.70 -20.30
C VAL A 407 1.67 5.24 -20.26
N ASN A 408 0.89 4.36 -19.61
CA ASN A 408 1.20 2.93 -19.55
C ASN A 408 1.13 2.29 -20.94
N PHE A 409 0.05 2.56 -21.67
CA PHE A 409 -0.20 2.02 -23.00
C PHE A 409 0.89 2.42 -23.99
N VAL A 410 1.18 3.72 -24.06
CA VAL A 410 2.20 4.27 -24.98
C VAL A 410 3.59 3.77 -24.62
N SER A 411 3.92 3.73 -23.31
CA SER A 411 5.21 3.22 -22.84
C SER A 411 5.39 1.74 -23.16
N PHE A 412 4.33 0.94 -23.07
CA PHE A 412 4.39 -0.48 -23.41
C PHE A 412 4.74 -0.69 -24.87
N ILE A 413 4.05 0.00 -25.79
CA ILE A 413 4.29 -0.12 -27.23
C ILE A 413 5.68 0.39 -27.59
N ALA A 414 6.04 1.61 -27.12
CA ALA A 414 7.32 2.21 -27.45
C ALA A 414 8.49 1.35 -26.93
N PHE A 415 8.40 0.86 -25.69
CA PHE A 415 9.44 0.00 -25.12
C PHE A 415 9.62 -1.29 -25.92
N LYS A 416 8.51 -1.97 -26.27
CA LYS A 416 8.53 -3.18 -27.09
C LYS A 416 9.13 -2.97 -28.47
N LEU A 417 8.85 -1.83 -29.10
CA LEU A 417 9.42 -1.49 -30.39
C LEU A 417 10.91 -1.16 -30.29
N PHE A 418 11.37 -0.48 -29.24
CA PHE A 418 12.80 -0.27 -28.97
C PHE A 418 13.51 -1.58 -28.66
N GLU A 419 12.94 -2.43 -27.81
CA GLU A 419 13.49 -3.74 -27.46
C GLU A 419 13.69 -4.62 -28.71
N LYS A 420 12.69 -4.64 -29.61
CA LYS A 420 12.76 -5.40 -30.86
C LYS A 420 13.88 -4.93 -31.81
N GLN A 421 14.25 -3.66 -31.76
CA GLN A 421 15.38 -3.14 -32.56
C GLN A 421 16.75 -3.55 -31.99
N HIS A 422 16.79 -4.01 -30.73
CA HIS A 422 18.00 -4.33 -29.98
C HIS A 422 18.00 -5.75 -29.40
N GLU A 423 17.31 -6.71 -30.04
CA GLU A 423 17.13 -8.10 -29.57
C GLU A 423 18.44 -8.86 -29.24
N SER A 424 19.57 -8.42 -29.77
CA SER A 424 20.89 -9.02 -29.51
C SER A 424 21.57 -8.52 -28.24
N SER A 425 21.02 -7.55 -27.54
CA SER A 425 21.62 -6.92 -26.37
C SER A 425 21.13 -7.55 -25.07
N ASP A 426 22.03 -7.69 -24.09
CA ASP A 426 21.64 -7.99 -22.72
C ASP A 426 20.67 -6.91 -22.22
N PHE A 427 19.55 -7.34 -21.60
CA PHE A 427 18.48 -6.45 -21.17
C PHE A 427 18.96 -5.32 -20.25
N TYR A 428 19.88 -5.61 -19.31
CA TYR A 428 20.41 -4.60 -18.40
C TYR A 428 21.38 -3.64 -19.10
N LYS A 429 22.12 -4.15 -20.08
CA LYS A 429 22.99 -3.31 -20.95
C LYS A 429 22.12 -2.40 -21.80
N PHE A 430 21.07 -2.94 -22.45
CA PHE A 430 20.12 -2.18 -23.24
C PHE A 430 19.48 -1.02 -22.46
N ILE A 431 18.97 -1.28 -21.23
CA ILE A 431 18.32 -0.23 -20.43
C ILE A 431 19.28 0.83 -19.90
N LYS A 432 20.56 0.50 -19.68
CA LYS A 432 21.55 1.41 -19.08
C LYS A 432 22.45 2.12 -20.08
N ASP A 433 22.46 1.70 -21.32
CA ASP A 433 23.36 2.27 -22.34
C ASP A 433 22.83 3.64 -22.83
N PRO A 434 23.51 4.75 -22.54
CA PRO A 434 23.10 6.07 -22.98
C PRO A 434 23.42 6.35 -24.46
N THR A 435 24.17 5.46 -25.13
CA THR A 435 24.66 5.65 -26.51
C THR A 435 23.72 5.07 -27.56
N ILE A 436 22.70 4.31 -27.14
CA ILE A 436 21.74 3.68 -28.05
C ILE A 436 20.81 4.74 -28.65
N ASP A 437 20.78 4.86 -29.97
CA ASP A 437 19.80 5.71 -30.66
C ASP A 437 18.41 5.05 -30.64
N LEU A 438 17.59 5.48 -29.70
CA LEU A 438 16.24 4.98 -29.49
C LEU A 438 15.24 5.79 -30.31
N SER A 439 15.00 5.37 -31.54
CA SER A 439 14.01 6.02 -32.38
C SER A 439 13.12 5.02 -33.14
N ILE A 440 11.82 5.26 -33.16
CA ILE A 440 10.82 4.46 -33.89
C ILE A 440 9.97 5.34 -34.81
N LYS A 441 9.60 4.82 -35.97
CA LYS A 441 8.68 5.53 -36.90
C LYS A 441 7.28 5.57 -36.29
N LEU A 442 6.60 6.72 -36.37
CA LEU A 442 5.21 6.89 -35.93
C LEU A 442 4.25 5.89 -36.59
N SER A 443 4.48 5.57 -37.89
CA SER A 443 3.66 4.59 -38.59
C SER A 443 3.70 3.20 -37.95
N ASN A 444 4.88 2.76 -37.49
CA ASN A 444 5.03 1.49 -36.77
C ASN A 444 4.36 1.56 -35.38
N PHE A 445 4.52 2.68 -34.69
CA PHE A 445 3.87 2.90 -33.41
C PHE A 445 2.36 2.82 -33.53
N TYR A 446 1.74 3.54 -34.49
CA TYR A 446 0.27 3.53 -34.68
C TYR A 446 -0.24 2.15 -35.07
N LYS A 447 0.47 1.42 -35.93
CA LYS A 447 0.10 0.04 -36.28
C LYS A 447 0.00 -0.87 -35.04
N GLU A 448 1.03 -0.86 -34.20
CA GLU A 448 1.02 -1.67 -32.95
C GLU A 448 0.01 -1.14 -31.95
N SER A 449 -0.20 0.17 -31.88
CA SER A 449 -1.22 0.82 -31.06
C SER A 449 -2.62 0.31 -31.39
N ASP A 450 -3.00 0.31 -32.67
CA ASP A 450 -4.33 -0.14 -33.09
C ASP A 450 -4.56 -1.64 -32.82
N ILE A 451 -3.51 -2.46 -32.97
CA ILE A 451 -3.58 -3.89 -32.65
C ILE A 451 -3.79 -4.11 -31.15
N LEU A 452 -2.98 -3.45 -30.31
CA LEU A 452 -3.04 -3.60 -28.86
C LEU A 452 -4.36 -3.04 -28.32
N LEU A 453 -4.83 -1.89 -28.83
CA LEU A 453 -6.07 -1.26 -28.38
C LEU A 453 -7.27 -2.18 -28.60
N LYS A 454 -7.37 -2.84 -29.76
CA LYS A 454 -8.42 -3.85 -30.03
C LYS A 454 -8.39 -5.00 -29.01
N LYS A 455 -7.21 -5.50 -28.65
CA LYS A 455 -7.06 -6.56 -27.65
C LYS A 455 -7.47 -6.08 -26.25
N LEU A 456 -7.05 -4.89 -25.87
CA LEU A 456 -7.41 -4.29 -24.58
C LEU A 456 -8.91 -4.02 -24.45
N HIS A 457 -9.59 -3.55 -25.52
CA HIS A 457 -11.04 -3.38 -25.54
C HIS A 457 -11.76 -4.72 -25.32
N LYS A 458 -11.29 -5.81 -25.97
CA LYS A 458 -11.84 -7.15 -25.74
C LYS A 458 -11.66 -7.60 -24.29
N MET A 459 -10.47 -7.42 -23.72
CA MET A 459 -10.19 -7.75 -22.32
C MET A 459 -11.04 -6.91 -21.35
N HIS A 460 -11.22 -5.63 -21.64
CA HIS A 460 -12.07 -4.74 -20.85
C HIS A 460 -13.53 -5.20 -20.87
N LYS A 461 -14.07 -5.54 -22.05
CA LYS A 461 -15.42 -6.10 -22.20
C LYS A 461 -15.59 -7.40 -21.40
N ASN A 462 -14.55 -8.23 -21.35
CA ASN A 462 -14.51 -9.47 -20.55
C ASN A 462 -14.29 -9.22 -19.06
N LYS A 463 -14.14 -7.97 -18.60
CA LYS A 463 -13.82 -7.60 -17.20
C LYS A 463 -12.50 -8.17 -16.69
N GLU A 464 -11.52 -8.35 -17.58
CA GLU A 464 -10.18 -8.83 -17.23
C GLU A 464 -9.21 -7.69 -16.86
N ILE A 465 -9.52 -6.47 -17.34
CA ILE A 465 -8.74 -5.25 -17.13
C ILE A 465 -9.67 -4.03 -17.13
N THR A 466 -9.20 -2.92 -16.56
CA THR A 466 -9.91 -1.64 -16.64
C THR A 466 -9.11 -0.65 -17.50
N LEU A 467 -9.80 0.11 -18.34
CA LEU A 467 -9.19 1.13 -19.22
C LEU A 467 -9.62 2.53 -18.77
N SER A 468 -8.70 3.51 -18.89
CA SER A 468 -9.05 4.92 -18.76
C SER A 468 -9.92 5.38 -19.94
N GLU A 469 -10.66 6.48 -19.75
CA GLU A 469 -11.59 7.04 -20.73
C GLU A 469 -10.93 7.26 -22.10
N ILE A 470 -9.73 7.86 -22.12
CA ILE A 470 -9.00 8.09 -23.37
C ILE A 470 -8.65 6.80 -24.12
N LEU A 471 -8.45 5.67 -23.42
CA LEU A 471 -8.22 4.37 -24.05
C LEU A 471 -9.51 3.69 -24.53
N LEU A 472 -10.66 4.10 -24.00
CA LEU A 472 -11.97 3.59 -24.44
C LEU A 472 -12.48 4.33 -25.68
N GLU A 473 -12.28 5.63 -25.77
CA GLU A 473 -12.91 6.52 -26.74
C GLU A 473 -11.94 7.15 -27.74
N GLY A 474 -10.65 7.30 -27.33
CA GLY A 474 -9.65 8.04 -28.11
C GLY A 474 -9.02 7.22 -29.24
N LYS A 475 -8.56 7.93 -30.27
CA LYS A 475 -7.72 7.36 -31.32
C LYS A 475 -6.25 7.30 -30.89
N SER A 476 -5.48 6.43 -31.54
CA SER A 476 -4.04 6.24 -31.25
C SER A 476 -3.23 7.55 -31.21
N GLU A 477 -3.60 8.55 -32.02
CA GLU A 477 -2.95 9.86 -32.05
C GLU A 477 -3.25 10.70 -30.80
N GLU A 478 -4.49 10.69 -30.34
CA GLU A 478 -4.95 11.40 -29.14
C GLU A 478 -4.34 10.78 -27.89
N ILE A 479 -4.32 9.45 -27.83
CA ILE A 479 -3.69 8.68 -26.74
C ILE A 479 -2.19 9.00 -26.68
N LEU A 480 -1.49 9.02 -27.81
CA LEU A 480 -0.08 9.39 -27.87
C LEU A 480 0.15 10.83 -27.41
N SER A 481 -0.67 11.78 -27.88
CA SER A 481 -0.58 13.18 -27.52
C SER A 481 -0.73 13.40 -26.01
N GLU A 482 -1.73 12.74 -25.40
CA GLU A 482 -1.94 12.75 -23.95
C GLU A 482 -0.75 12.15 -23.21
N ALA A 483 -0.27 10.99 -23.61
CA ALA A 483 0.87 10.34 -22.96
C ALA A 483 2.15 11.18 -23.02
N LEU A 484 2.44 11.82 -24.16
CA LEU A 484 3.60 12.71 -24.29
C LEU A 484 3.49 13.96 -23.40
N LYS A 485 2.29 14.49 -23.20
CA LYS A 485 2.04 15.60 -22.28
C LYS A 485 2.43 15.25 -20.85
N PHE A 486 2.14 14.03 -20.39
CA PHE A 486 2.36 13.60 -19.02
C PHE A 486 3.73 12.97 -18.77
N SER A 487 4.24 12.13 -19.66
CA SER A 487 5.54 11.47 -19.48
C SER A 487 6.70 12.45 -19.35
N ASN A 488 6.56 13.66 -19.89
CA ASN A 488 7.58 14.71 -19.86
C ASN A 488 7.51 15.61 -18.62
N LEU A 489 6.59 15.35 -17.69
CA LEU A 489 6.28 16.26 -16.59
C LEU A 489 7.36 16.34 -15.52
N LEU A 490 8.02 15.23 -15.24
CA LEU A 490 8.87 15.06 -14.06
C LEU A 490 10.35 14.84 -14.38
N SER A 491 10.64 14.23 -15.51
CA SER A 491 12.01 13.86 -15.86
C SER A 491 12.74 14.99 -16.59
N LYS A 492 13.99 15.25 -16.20
CA LYS A 492 14.88 16.13 -16.95
C LYS A 492 15.23 15.52 -18.32
N ASN A 493 15.32 14.19 -18.36
CA ASN A 493 15.52 13.40 -19.56
C ASN A 493 14.17 12.84 -19.98
N LEU A 494 13.68 13.25 -21.16
CA LEU A 494 12.34 12.91 -21.62
C LEU A 494 12.19 11.40 -21.85
N PRO A 495 11.29 10.70 -21.13
CA PRO A 495 11.06 9.27 -21.33
C PRO A 495 10.61 8.96 -22.76
N LEU A 496 9.81 9.84 -23.36
CA LEU A 496 9.39 9.72 -24.73
C LEU A 496 9.10 11.11 -25.32
N TYR A 497 9.56 11.39 -26.55
CA TYR A 497 9.25 12.62 -27.24
C TYR A 497 9.18 12.42 -28.75
N ARG A 498 8.43 13.30 -29.42
CA ARG A 498 8.24 13.28 -30.87
C ARG A 498 9.14 14.31 -31.56
N LYS A 499 9.83 13.88 -32.63
CA LYS A 499 10.52 14.78 -33.55
C LYS A 499 10.17 14.37 -34.99
N GLY A 500 9.39 15.22 -35.67
CA GLY A 500 8.88 14.92 -37.00
C GLY A 500 8.00 13.66 -37.01
N ILE A 501 8.40 12.69 -37.82
CA ILE A 501 7.70 11.41 -38.02
C ILE A 501 8.23 10.26 -37.14
N ARG A 502 9.05 10.59 -36.12
CA ARG A 502 9.66 9.59 -35.24
C ARG A 502 9.42 9.93 -33.77
N LEU A 503 9.40 8.88 -32.94
CA LEU A 503 9.46 8.96 -31.49
C LEU A 503 10.85 8.58 -31.00
N TYR A 504 11.33 9.27 -29.98
CA TYR A 504 12.65 9.10 -29.36
C TYR A 504 12.51 8.95 -27.85
N SER A 505 13.49 8.31 -27.22
CA SER A 505 13.59 8.22 -25.76
C SER A 505 14.98 8.64 -25.30
N ASN A 506 15.04 9.49 -24.24
CA ASN A 506 16.26 9.83 -23.52
C ASN A 506 16.29 9.21 -22.10
N ASN A 507 15.23 8.50 -21.70
CA ASN A 507 15.15 7.85 -20.38
C ASN A 507 14.35 6.53 -20.49
N LEU A 508 15.03 5.51 -21.00
CA LEU A 508 14.45 4.18 -21.19
C LEU A 508 14.01 3.50 -19.87
N LYS A 509 14.66 3.83 -18.75
CA LYS A 509 14.32 3.27 -17.44
C LYS A 509 12.92 3.71 -16.99
N VAL A 510 12.60 5.00 -17.11
CA VAL A 510 11.26 5.51 -16.77
C VAL A 510 10.21 4.97 -17.74
N LEU A 511 10.56 4.86 -19.03
CA LEU A 511 9.68 4.22 -20.01
C LEU A 511 9.38 2.77 -19.62
N PHE A 512 10.40 2.02 -19.19
CA PHE A 512 10.25 0.66 -18.69
C PHE A 512 9.39 0.57 -17.42
N TYR A 513 9.51 1.53 -16.50
CA TYR A 513 8.65 1.59 -15.32
C TYR A 513 7.15 1.60 -15.69
N TYR A 514 6.76 2.50 -16.62
CA TYR A 514 5.36 2.59 -17.05
C TYR A 514 4.93 1.43 -17.96
N HIS A 515 5.83 0.88 -18.78
CA HIS A 515 5.63 -0.33 -19.55
C HIS A 515 5.16 -1.49 -18.67
N ASN A 516 5.76 -1.65 -17.51
CA ASN A 516 5.56 -2.78 -16.63
C ASN A 516 4.14 -2.88 -16.03
N SER A 517 3.32 -1.84 -16.09
CA SER A 517 1.91 -1.89 -15.69
C SER A 517 1.09 -2.86 -16.57
N LEU A 518 1.51 -3.10 -17.81
CA LEU A 518 0.90 -4.05 -18.75
C LEU A 518 1.65 -5.39 -18.82
N ASP A 519 2.84 -5.47 -18.22
CA ASP A 519 3.59 -6.71 -18.18
C ASP A 519 2.88 -7.74 -17.29
N GLY A 520 2.74 -8.96 -17.78
CA GLY A 520 2.01 -10.03 -17.09
C GLY A 520 0.54 -10.20 -17.54
N TYR A 521 0.04 -9.36 -18.46
CA TYR A 521 -1.16 -9.69 -19.24
C TYR A 521 -0.76 -10.46 -20.50
N LYS A 522 -1.61 -11.42 -20.90
CA LYS A 522 -1.42 -12.19 -22.14
C LYS A 522 -2.23 -11.53 -23.26
N PHE A 523 -1.53 -10.94 -24.22
CA PHE A 523 -2.14 -10.28 -25.38
C PHE A 523 -2.11 -11.16 -26.63
#